data_416203560c318c4fb04b3089417e46f6
#
_entry.id   416203560c318c4fb04b3089417e46f6
#
_cell.length_a   1.000
_cell.length_b   1.000
_cell.length_c   1.000
_cell.angle_alpha   90.00
_cell.angle_beta   90.00
_cell.angle_gamma   90.00
#
_symmetry.space_group_name_H-M   'P 1'
#
loop_
_entity.id
_entity.type
_entity.pdbx_description
1 polymer ?
#
loop_
_entity_poly.entity_id
_entity_poly.type
_entity_poly.pdbx_seq_one_letter_code
_entity_poly.pdbx_strand_id
1 'polypeptide(L)'
;MIVKELMKPIILTDPTTSAALLRLAFHDCQVDGCDASVLLREADGSSSMETESDKNFGIRKLETIDMIKTSLEQHCPQTVSCADIIQLAAREAIYLIFRQKNISLEQGVARAHTLGITHCRNINERLRPASDPTLSLTYSLPLQTICSNALLSDTTFSANDATPVTFDNHYFNDIENGRGLLKIDSEIARDPRTMPFVIQYGRDMKLFFDTFSSAFLKHSSLNVLVGEDGEVRRDCKYRNS
;
A
#
# COMPACT_ATOMS: atom_id res chain seq x y z
N MET A 1 -21.53 4.13 -4.07
CA MET A 1 -21.97 2.72 -4.16
C MET A 1 -21.31 1.99 -5.30
N ILE A 2 -21.09 2.61 -6.45
CA ILE A 2 -20.46 2.02 -7.66
C ILE A 2 -19.08 1.40 -7.35
N VAL A 3 -18.16 2.14 -6.74
CA VAL A 3 -16.81 1.64 -6.41
C VAL A 3 -16.87 0.35 -5.59
N LYS A 4 -17.72 0.31 -4.57
CA LYS A 4 -17.91 -0.87 -3.71
C LYS A 4 -18.34 -2.12 -4.49
N GLU A 5 -19.29 -1.97 -5.41
CA GLU A 5 -19.78 -3.11 -6.21
C GLU A 5 -18.73 -3.61 -7.20
N LEU A 6 -17.95 -2.70 -7.80
CA LEU A 6 -16.84 -3.06 -8.69
C LEU A 6 -15.70 -3.74 -7.94
N MET A 7 -15.39 -3.28 -6.73
CA MET A 7 -14.28 -3.84 -5.95
C MET A 7 -14.53 -5.28 -5.46
N LYS A 8 -15.79 -5.67 -5.22
CA LYS A 8 -16.12 -7.01 -4.70
C LYS A 8 -15.55 -8.15 -5.55
N PRO A 9 -15.88 -8.27 -6.84
CA PRO A 9 -15.34 -9.37 -7.66
C PRO A 9 -13.83 -9.28 -7.81
N ILE A 10 -13.24 -8.09 -7.88
CA ILE A 10 -11.79 -7.90 -8.03
C ILE A 10 -11.04 -8.50 -6.84
N ILE A 11 -11.46 -8.15 -5.61
CA ILE A 11 -10.81 -8.64 -4.38
C ILE A 11 -11.04 -10.14 -4.17
N LEU A 12 -12.22 -10.66 -4.55
CA LEU A 12 -12.50 -12.09 -4.46
C LEU A 12 -11.63 -12.90 -5.42
N THR A 13 -11.35 -12.36 -6.61
CA THR A 13 -10.53 -13.03 -7.62
C THR A 13 -9.04 -12.91 -7.31
N ASP A 14 -8.60 -11.73 -6.86
CA ASP A 14 -7.21 -11.46 -6.48
C ASP A 14 -7.14 -10.66 -5.16
N PRO A 15 -7.04 -11.35 -4.01
CA PRO A 15 -6.92 -10.70 -2.70
C PRO A 15 -5.69 -9.80 -2.56
N THR A 16 -4.64 -10.02 -3.38
CA THR A 16 -3.41 -9.21 -3.36
C THR A 16 -3.64 -7.79 -3.88
N THR A 17 -4.77 -7.56 -4.56
CA THR A 17 -5.18 -6.22 -5.02
C THR A 17 -5.33 -5.24 -3.87
N SER A 18 -5.74 -5.71 -2.69
CA SER A 18 -5.90 -4.85 -1.51
C SER A 18 -4.59 -4.22 -1.07
N ALA A 19 -3.51 -5.01 -1.00
CA ALA A 19 -2.18 -4.50 -0.69
C ALA A 19 -1.69 -3.50 -1.76
N ALA A 20 -1.96 -3.80 -3.03
CA ALA A 20 -1.56 -2.94 -4.14
C ALA A 20 -2.26 -1.58 -4.11
N LEU A 21 -3.57 -1.53 -3.87
CA LEU A 21 -4.33 -0.29 -3.82
C LEU A 21 -4.03 0.53 -2.56
N LEU A 22 -3.80 -0.13 -1.42
CA LEU A 22 -3.37 0.56 -0.21
C LEU A 22 -2.01 1.23 -0.42
N ARG A 23 -1.07 0.52 -1.05
CA ARG A 23 0.24 1.07 -1.40
C ARG A 23 0.12 2.22 -2.41
N LEU A 24 -0.72 2.08 -3.42
CA LEU A 24 -0.97 3.14 -4.40
C LEU A 24 -1.47 4.41 -3.72
N ALA A 25 -2.47 4.31 -2.83
CA ALA A 25 -3.00 5.43 -2.07
C ALA A 25 -1.92 6.11 -1.19
N PHE A 26 -1.04 5.32 -0.57
CA PHE A 26 0.07 5.85 0.20
C PHE A 26 1.07 6.60 -0.68
N HIS A 27 1.50 6.02 -1.80
CA HIS A 27 2.48 6.63 -2.69
C HIS A 27 1.96 7.91 -3.34
N ASP A 28 0.69 7.94 -3.75
CA ASP A 28 0.04 9.14 -4.28
C ASP A 28 0.14 10.31 -3.29
N CYS A 29 -0.28 10.08 -2.06
CA CYS A 29 -0.36 11.17 -1.07
C CYS A 29 0.98 11.61 -0.49
N GLN A 30 2.06 10.83 -0.62
CA GLN A 30 3.39 11.17 -0.05
C GLN A 30 4.15 12.21 -0.86
N VAL A 31 3.78 12.42 -2.11
CA VAL A 31 4.41 13.43 -2.98
C VAL A 31 3.43 14.58 -3.17
N ASP A 32 3.63 15.66 -2.42
CA ASP A 32 2.87 16.92 -2.46
C ASP A 32 1.36 16.83 -2.18
N GLY A 33 0.83 15.64 -1.87
CA GLY A 33 -0.57 15.43 -1.50
C GLY A 33 -1.31 14.42 -2.38
N CYS A 34 -2.57 14.16 -2.03
CA CYS A 34 -3.41 13.19 -2.72
C CYS A 34 -4.04 13.82 -3.98
N ASP A 35 -3.35 13.78 -5.11
CA ASP A 35 -3.75 14.44 -6.37
C ASP A 35 -3.82 13.50 -7.58
N ALA A 36 -3.50 12.22 -7.37
CA ALA A 36 -3.42 11.19 -8.40
C ALA A 36 -2.37 11.48 -9.50
N SER A 37 -1.31 12.26 -9.18
CA SER A 37 -0.20 12.50 -10.09
C SER A 37 0.55 11.23 -10.46
N VAL A 38 0.61 10.26 -9.54
CA VAL A 38 1.21 8.93 -9.77
C VAL A 38 0.58 8.14 -10.93
N LEU A 39 -0.62 8.51 -11.37
CA LEU A 39 -1.31 7.87 -12.51
C LEU A 39 -0.99 8.53 -13.85
N LEU A 40 -0.43 9.73 -13.87
CA LEU A 40 -0.22 10.51 -15.08
C LEU A 40 0.77 9.83 -16.02
N ARG A 41 0.53 10.04 -17.33
CA ARG A 41 1.43 9.66 -18.42
C ARG A 41 1.75 10.86 -19.28
N GLU A 42 2.88 10.81 -19.96
CA GLU A 42 3.24 11.79 -20.97
C GLU A 42 2.30 11.67 -22.20
N ALA A 43 2.25 12.73 -23.01
CA ALA A 43 1.38 12.79 -24.18
C ALA A 43 1.67 11.69 -25.23
N ASP A 44 2.90 11.17 -25.28
CA ASP A 44 3.31 10.05 -26.12
C ASP A 44 2.94 8.68 -25.54
N GLY A 45 2.28 8.64 -24.35
CA GLY A 45 1.86 7.43 -23.66
C GLY A 45 2.95 6.78 -22.79
N SER A 46 4.15 7.35 -22.73
CA SER A 46 5.18 6.92 -21.76
C SER A 46 4.74 7.19 -20.31
N SER A 47 5.34 6.49 -19.38
CA SER A 47 5.10 6.72 -17.96
C SER A 47 5.62 8.09 -17.54
N SER A 48 4.94 8.74 -16.59
CA SER A 48 5.47 9.95 -15.98
C SER A 48 6.75 9.67 -15.21
N MET A 49 7.56 10.69 -14.99
CA MET A 49 8.79 10.60 -14.18
C MET A 49 8.51 10.07 -12.78
N GLU A 50 7.32 10.35 -12.21
CA GLU A 50 6.91 9.84 -10.92
C GLU A 50 6.71 8.33 -10.95
N THR A 51 5.99 7.80 -11.96
CA THR A 51 5.77 6.36 -12.12
C THR A 51 7.07 5.60 -12.36
N GLU A 52 8.04 6.19 -13.05
CA GLU A 52 9.35 5.61 -13.35
C GLU A 52 10.35 5.65 -12.18
N SER A 53 10.03 6.38 -11.12
CA SER A 53 10.87 6.43 -9.94
C SER A 53 11.08 5.03 -9.34
N ASP A 54 12.32 4.71 -8.96
CA ASP A 54 12.64 3.47 -8.24
C ASP A 54 11.82 3.31 -6.94
N LYS A 55 11.40 4.41 -6.33
CA LYS A 55 10.51 4.41 -5.16
C LYS A 55 9.13 3.83 -5.47
N ASN A 56 8.68 3.98 -6.72
CA ASN A 56 7.38 3.51 -7.20
C ASN A 56 7.47 2.13 -7.88
N PHE A 57 8.65 1.49 -7.88
CA PHE A 57 8.81 0.14 -8.41
C PHE A 57 7.78 -0.84 -7.79
N GLY A 58 7.07 -1.56 -8.66
CA GLY A 58 6.07 -2.55 -8.25
C GLY A 58 4.70 -1.96 -7.87
N ILE A 59 4.44 -0.67 -8.09
CA ILE A 59 3.07 -0.15 -8.11
C ILE A 59 2.30 -0.87 -9.22
N ARG A 60 1.10 -1.33 -8.92
CA ARG A 60 0.28 -2.14 -9.82
C ARG A 60 -1.20 -1.92 -9.57
N LYS A 61 -2.05 -2.50 -10.41
CA LYS A 61 -3.53 -2.38 -10.36
C LYS A 61 -4.03 -1.00 -10.79
N LEU A 62 -3.25 -0.29 -11.60
CA LEU A 62 -3.68 0.99 -12.19
C LEU A 62 -4.90 0.79 -13.09
N GLU A 63 -4.97 -0.34 -13.79
CA GLU A 63 -6.12 -0.75 -14.59
C GLU A 63 -7.43 -0.85 -13.79
N THR A 64 -7.34 -1.14 -12.49
CA THR A 64 -8.51 -1.14 -11.60
C THR A 64 -9.04 0.27 -11.41
N ILE A 65 -8.16 1.25 -11.27
CA ILE A 65 -8.55 2.67 -11.17
C ILE A 65 -9.20 3.15 -12.48
N ASP A 66 -8.62 2.79 -13.62
CA ASP A 66 -9.18 3.14 -14.95
C ASP A 66 -10.60 2.57 -15.14
N MET A 67 -10.80 1.31 -14.75
CA MET A 67 -12.11 0.65 -14.85
C MET A 67 -13.15 1.34 -13.96
N ILE A 68 -12.77 1.68 -12.72
CA ILE A 68 -13.66 2.41 -11.80
C ILE A 68 -13.97 3.80 -12.36
N LYS A 69 -12.96 4.51 -12.87
CA LYS A 69 -13.13 5.84 -13.49
C LYS A 69 -14.09 5.78 -14.68
N THR A 70 -13.89 4.84 -15.58
CA THR A 70 -14.77 4.64 -16.75
C THR A 70 -16.22 4.42 -16.32
N SER A 71 -16.46 3.59 -15.31
CA SER A 71 -17.81 3.35 -14.81
C SER A 71 -18.42 4.59 -14.15
N LEU A 72 -17.64 5.36 -13.40
CA LEU A 72 -18.11 6.59 -12.77
C LEU A 72 -18.45 7.67 -13.82
N GLU A 73 -17.64 7.84 -14.84
CA GLU A 73 -17.92 8.80 -15.93
C GLU A 73 -19.21 8.47 -16.70
N GLN A 74 -19.62 7.20 -16.79
CA GLN A 74 -20.90 6.81 -17.36
C GLN A 74 -22.10 7.18 -16.49
N HIS A 75 -21.95 7.20 -15.17
CA HIS A 75 -23.04 7.42 -14.22
C HIS A 75 -23.10 8.85 -13.67
N CYS A 76 -21.97 9.48 -13.46
CA CYS A 76 -21.80 10.82 -12.90
C CYS A 76 -20.57 11.51 -13.53
N PRO A 77 -20.68 11.96 -14.78
CA PRO A 77 -19.55 12.54 -15.52
C PRO A 77 -18.91 13.70 -14.76
N GLN A 78 -17.58 13.75 -14.73
CA GLN A 78 -16.77 14.83 -14.16
C GLN A 78 -17.14 15.19 -12.71
N THR A 79 -17.54 14.18 -11.90
CA THR A 79 -17.96 14.41 -10.51
C THR A 79 -16.93 13.86 -9.50
N VAL A 80 -16.28 12.73 -9.81
CA VAL A 80 -15.37 12.05 -8.90
C VAL A 80 -13.94 12.14 -9.44
N SER A 81 -13.04 12.73 -8.66
CA SER A 81 -11.63 12.88 -9.06
C SER A 81 -10.89 11.54 -9.07
N CYS A 82 -9.75 11.49 -9.76
CA CYS A 82 -8.90 10.30 -9.76
C CYS A 82 -8.27 10.05 -8.38
N ALA A 83 -7.96 11.11 -7.65
CA ALA A 83 -7.49 11.02 -6.25
C ALA A 83 -8.57 10.40 -5.35
N ASP A 84 -9.83 10.85 -5.46
CA ASP A 84 -10.94 10.25 -4.72
C ASP A 84 -11.09 8.76 -5.05
N ILE A 85 -10.94 8.38 -6.32
CA ILE A 85 -11.05 6.97 -6.74
C ILE A 85 -9.95 6.12 -6.10
N ILE A 86 -8.71 6.58 -6.06
CA ILE A 86 -7.60 5.88 -5.40
C ILE A 86 -7.96 5.63 -3.91
N GLN A 87 -8.37 6.68 -3.20
CA GLN A 87 -8.69 6.59 -1.76
C GLN A 87 -9.91 5.69 -1.51
N LEU A 88 -10.97 5.83 -2.32
CA LEU A 88 -12.17 5.00 -2.22
C LEU A 88 -11.88 3.53 -2.54
N ALA A 89 -11.07 3.24 -3.56
CA ALA A 89 -10.69 1.88 -3.93
C ALA A 89 -9.85 1.23 -2.82
N ALA A 90 -8.87 1.92 -2.25
CA ALA A 90 -8.08 1.45 -1.13
C ALA A 90 -8.97 1.17 0.10
N ARG A 91 -9.89 2.09 0.43
CA ARG A 91 -10.85 1.91 1.52
C ARG A 91 -11.73 0.67 1.33
N GLU A 92 -12.34 0.52 0.16
CA GLU A 92 -13.22 -0.63 -0.11
C GLU A 92 -12.44 -1.95 -0.15
N ALA A 93 -11.21 -1.94 -0.65
CA ALA A 93 -10.35 -3.11 -0.64
C ALA A 93 -10.09 -3.62 0.78
N ILE A 94 -9.75 -2.73 1.68
CA ILE A 94 -9.56 -3.04 3.10
C ILE A 94 -10.88 -3.50 3.73
N TYR A 95 -11.97 -2.76 3.51
CA TYR A 95 -13.30 -3.11 4.04
C TYR A 95 -13.74 -4.52 3.65
N LEU A 96 -13.47 -4.95 2.43
CA LEU A 96 -13.86 -6.29 1.96
C LEU A 96 -13.07 -7.40 2.66
N ILE A 97 -11.77 -7.19 2.94
CA ILE A 97 -10.96 -8.13 3.74
C ILE A 97 -11.54 -8.25 5.16
N PHE A 98 -12.00 -7.14 5.76
CA PHE A 98 -12.55 -7.16 7.12
C PHE A 98 -13.90 -7.84 7.23
N ARG A 99 -14.78 -7.65 6.26
CA ARG A 99 -16.07 -8.34 6.24
C ARG A 99 -15.93 -9.87 6.23
N GLN A 100 -14.88 -10.39 5.61
CA GLN A 100 -14.58 -11.82 5.66
C GLN A 100 -14.25 -12.32 7.07
N LYS A 101 -13.88 -11.41 8.00
CA LYS A 101 -13.49 -11.72 9.38
C LYS A 101 -14.40 -11.14 10.46
N ASN A 102 -15.60 -10.67 10.12
CA ASN A 102 -16.54 -10.01 11.06
C ASN A 102 -15.94 -8.80 11.82
N ILE A 103 -15.02 -8.06 11.18
CA ILE A 103 -14.39 -6.87 11.76
C ILE A 103 -15.08 -5.62 11.22
N SER A 104 -15.37 -4.61 12.07
CA SER A 104 -16.00 -3.38 11.62
C SER A 104 -15.07 -2.49 10.77
N LEU A 105 -15.65 -1.63 9.93
CA LEU A 105 -14.89 -0.70 9.07
C LEU A 105 -13.98 0.23 9.89
N GLU A 106 -14.43 0.65 11.06
CA GLU A 106 -13.68 1.53 11.97
C GLU A 106 -12.42 0.86 12.53
N GLN A 107 -12.42 -0.47 12.60
CA GLN A 107 -11.30 -1.28 13.10
C GLN A 107 -10.30 -1.66 12.03
N GLY A 108 -10.55 -1.28 10.79
CA GLY A 108 -9.98 -1.92 9.62
C GLY A 108 -9.03 -1.14 8.75
N VAL A 109 -8.69 0.09 9.04
CA VAL A 109 -7.96 0.92 8.09
C VAL A 109 -6.56 1.28 8.61
N ALA A 110 -5.75 0.29 8.99
CA ALA A 110 -4.55 0.61 9.75
C ALA A 110 -3.19 0.08 9.31
N ARG A 111 -2.92 -0.63 8.19
CA ARG A 111 -1.53 -1.04 7.89
C ARG A 111 -1.17 -1.31 6.45
N ALA A 112 0.02 -0.75 6.08
CA ALA A 112 0.62 -1.04 4.80
C ALA A 112 1.44 -2.34 4.80
N HIS A 113 2.34 -2.55 5.77
CA HIS A 113 3.32 -3.64 5.72
C HIS A 113 2.85 -4.99 6.29
N THR A 114 1.71 -5.09 6.96
CA THR A 114 1.09 -6.39 7.25
C THR A 114 0.42 -7.01 6.03
N LEU A 115 0.24 -6.25 4.96
CA LEU A 115 -0.28 -6.75 3.69
C LEU A 115 0.81 -6.77 2.63
N GLY A 116 0.84 -7.86 1.85
CA GLY A 116 1.59 -7.93 0.63
C GLY A 116 2.95 -8.58 0.74
N ILE A 117 3.77 -8.25 -0.23
CA ILE A 117 5.07 -8.85 -0.49
C ILE A 117 6.10 -7.76 -0.77
N THR A 118 7.37 -8.08 -0.56
CA THR A 118 8.49 -7.20 -0.92
C THR A 118 9.41 -7.96 -1.87
N HIS A 119 9.75 -7.33 -3.00
CA HIS A 119 10.70 -7.88 -3.97
C HIS A 119 12.12 -7.90 -3.42
N CYS A 120 12.89 -8.92 -3.81
CA CYS A 120 14.26 -9.13 -3.35
C CYS A 120 15.17 -7.92 -3.61
N ARG A 121 14.96 -7.16 -4.71
CA ARG A 121 15.73 -5.94 -4.98
C ARG A 121 15.68 -4.91 -3.83
N ASN A 122 14.58 -4.85 -3.12
CA ASN A 122 14.37 -3.88 -2.03
C ASN A 122 15.00 -4.30 -0.70
N ILE A 123 15.51 -5.53 -0.60
CA ILE A 123 16.09 -6.10 0.63
C ILE A 123 17.47 -6.71 0.42
N ASN A 124 18.01 -6.75 -0.82
CA ASN A 124 19.30 -7.36 -1.11
C ASN A 124 20.44 -6.74 -0.30
N GLU A 125 20.45 -5.44 -0.10
CA GLU A 125 21.46 -4.73 0.70
C GLU A 125 21.48 -5.17 2.17
N ARG A 126 20.34 -5.68 2.68
CA ARG A 126 20.20 -6.20 4.05
C ARG A 126 20.70 -7.64 4.20
N LEU A 127 20.81 -8.34 3.08
CA LEU A 127 21.14 -9.76 3.05
C LEU A 127 22.58 -10.02 2.64
N ARG A 128 23.22 -9.05 1.94
CA ARG A 128 24.55 -9.21 1.32
C ARG A 128 25.38 -7.94 1.38
N PRO A 129 26.73 -8.02 1.52
CA PRO A 129 27.53 -9.26 1.59
C PRO A 129 27.37 -10.02 2.92
N ALA A 130 26.85 -9.35 3.96
CA ALA A 130 26.54 -9.93 5.26
C ALA A 130 25.08 -9.60 5.63
N SER A 131 24.45 -10.46 6.45
CA SER A 131 23.13 -10.15 7.00
C SER A 131 23.17 -8.89 7.86
N ASP A 132 22.18 -8.05 7.68
CA ASP A 132 21.88 -6.93 8.58
C ASP A 132 21.71 -7.46 10.02
N PRO A 133 22.49 -6.93 10.99
CA PRO A 133 22.46 -7.41 12.38
C PRO A 133 21.11 -7.18 13.08
N THR A 134 20.21 -6.40 12.48
CA THR A 134 18.85 -6.20 12.98
C THR A 134 17.90 -7.34 12.64
N LEU A 135 18.28 -8.22 11.71
CA LEU A 135 17.53 -9.43 11.37
C LEU A 135 17.96 -10.61 12.24
N SER A 136 16.99 -11.39 12.72
CA SER A 136 17.30 -12.66 13.34
C SER A 136 17.90 -13.64 12.33
N LEU A 137 18.86 -14.47 12.75
CA LEU A 137 19.52 -15.42 11.86
C LEU A 137 18.53 -16.43 11.27
N THR A 138 17.57 -16.89 12.05
CA THR A 138 16.53 -17.82 11.62
C THR A 138 15.62 -17.24 10.55
N TYR A 139 15.54 -15.92 10.44
CA TYR A 139 14.77 -15.21 9.42
C TYR A 139 15.62 -14.85 8.19
N SER A 140 16.85 -14.38 8.42
CA SER A 140 17.72 -13.92 7.33
C SER A 140 18.27 -15.04 6.44
N LEU A 141 18.56 -16.23 7.00
CA LEU A 141 19.08 -17.35 6.21
C LEU A 141 18.14 -17.84 5.11
N PRO A 142 16.83 -18.09 5.37
CA PRO A 142 15.88 -18.42 4.31
C PRO A 142 15.76 -17.30 3.27
N LEU A 143 15.76 -16.04 3.68
CA LEU A 143 15.71 -14.89 2.77
C LEU A 143 16.93 -14.82 1.85
N GLN A 144 18.13 -15.07 2.36
CA GLN A 144 19.35 -15.15 1.56
C GLN A 144 19.24 -16.22 0.47
N THR A 145 18.60 -17.34 0.77
CA THR A 145 18.36 -18.44 -0.19
C THR A 145 17.33 -18.02 -1.24
N ILE A 146 16.19 -17.46 -0.82
CA ILE A 146 15.13 -16.98 -1.72
C ILE A 146 15.66 -15.89 -2.65
N CYS A 147 16.39 -14.91 -2.11
CA CYS A 147 16.95 -13.77 -2.84
C CYS A 147 18.37 -14.03 -3.36
N SER A 148 18.76 -15.28 -3.60
CA SER A 148 20.16 -15.61 -3.99
C SER A 148 20.51 -15.15 -5.39
N ASN A 149 19.55 -15.12 -6.32
CA ASN A 149 19.77 -14.77 -7.71
C ASN A 149 19.48 -13.28 -7.96
N ALA A 150 20.54 -12.49 -8.14
CA ALA A 150 20.42 -11.05 -8.41
C ALA A 150 19.66 -10.72 -9.71
N LEU A 151 19.74 -11.60 -10.73
CA LEU A 151 19.04 -11.40 -12.00
C LEU A 151 17.51 -11.57 -11.88
N LEU A 152 17.06 -12.26 -10.83
CA LEU A 152 15.64 -12.47 -10.54
C LEU A 152 15.13 -11.58 -9.40
N SER A 153 15.92 -10.61 -8.93
CA SER A 153 15.58 -9.78 -7.77
C SER A 153 14.29 -8.97 -7.95
N ASP A 154 13.92 -8.64 -9.18
CA ASP A 154 12.71 -7.89 -9.51
C ASP A 154 11.45 -8.78 -9.62
N THR A 155 11.62 -10.09 -9.74
CA THR A 155 10.52 -11.05 -9.85
C THR A 155 10.39 -11.96 -8.63
N THR A 156 11.49 -12.17 -7.89
CA THR A 156 11.48 -12.94 -6.64
C THR A 156 11.09 -12.02 -5.48
N PHE A 157 10.29 -12.53 -4.55
CA PHE A 157 9.75 -11.77 -3.43
C PHE A 157 9.63 -12.63 -2.17
N SER A 158 9.47 -11.96 -1.04
CA SER A 158 9.08 -12.54 0.24
C SER A 158 7.83 -11.88 0.78
N ALA A 159 7.04 -12.62 1.57
CA ALA A 159 5.91 -12.05 2.31
C ALA A 159 6.41 -11.03 3.35
N ASN A 160 5.64 -9.96 3.55
CA ASN A 160 6.00 -8.92 4.52
C ASN A 160 5.91 -9.41 5.97
N ASP A 161 4.92 -10.27 6.24
CA ASP A 161 4.76 -10.99 7.51
C ASP A 161 4.18 -12.40 7.26
N ALA A 162 3.85 -13.12 8.32
CA ALA A 162 3.31 -14.47 8.22
C ALA A 162 1.88 -14.54 7.63
N THR A 163 1.19 -13.41 7.50
CA THR A 163 -0.21 -13.29 7.06
C THR A 163 -0.40 -12.29 5.92
N PRO A 164 0.33 -12.40 4.80
CA PRO A 164 0.48 -11.33 3.79
C PRO A 164 -0.80 -10.91 3.06
N VAL A 165 -1.88 -11.66 3.18
CA VAL A 165 -3.21 -11.35 2.63
C VAL A 165 -4.24 -11.08 3.73
N THR A 166 -3.80 -11.03 4.98
CA THR A 166 -4.63 -10.76 6.14
C THR A 166 -4.20 -9.44 6.77
N PHE A 167 -5.18 -8.61 7.05
CA PHE A 167 -4.92 -7.40 7.78
C PHE A 167 -5.04 -7.66 9.28
N ASP A 168 -3.91 -7.71 9.99
CA ASP A 168 -3.84 -7.97 11.42
C ASP A 168 -2.59 -7.34 12.05
N ASN A 169 -2.27 -7.63 13.29
CA ASN A 169 -1.12 -7.09 13.99
C ASN A 169 0.12 -7.99 13.99
N HIS A 170 0.16 -9.00 13.13
CA HIS A 170 1.28 -9.96 13.05
C HIS A 170 2.60 -9.27 12.72
N TYR A 171 2.57 -8.32 11.81
CA TYR A 171 3.71 -7.48 11.46
C TYR A 171 4.44 -6.89 12.67
N PHE A 172 3.72 -6.37 13.71
CA PHE A 172 4.41 -5.79 14.88
C PHE A 172 5.09 -6.85 15.73
N ASN A 173 4.48 -8.03 15.85
CA ASN A 173 5.12 -9.15 16.52
C ASN A 173 6.36 -9.61 15.73
N ASP A 174 6.32 -9.56 14.41
CA ASP A 174 7.44 -9.93 13.57
C ASP A 174 8.60 -8.94 13.70
N ILE A 175 8.34 -7.64 13.60
CA ILE A 175 9.41 -6.63 13.70
C ILE A 175 10.03 -6.56 15.12
N GLU A 176 9.24 -6.77 16.16
CA GLU A 176 9.72 -6.88 17.56
C GLU A 176 10.71 -8.05 17.72
N ASN A 177 10.48 -9.15 16.98
CA ASN A 177 11.30 -10.35 17.00
C ASN A 177 12.40 -10.40 15.92
N GLY A 178 12.79 -9.26 15.35
CA GLY A 178 13.85 -9.17 14.34
C GLY A 178 13.48 -9.81 13.00
N ARG A 179 12.20 -9.83 12.65
CA ARG A 179 11.67 -10.29 11.37
C ARG A 179 11.12 -9.15 10.51
N GLY A 180 11.54 -7.92 10.76
CA GLY A 180 11.22 -6.77 9.93
C GLY A 180 11.89 -6.86 8.57
N LEU A 181 11.13 -7.09 7.51
CA LEU A 181 11.67 -7.36 6.17
C LEU A 181 12.37 -6.13 5.59
N LEU A 182 11.79 -4.95 5.67
CA LEU A 182 12.41 -3.69 5.25
C LEU A 182 13.27 -3.10 6.38
N LYS A 183 14.27 -2.30 6.00
CA LYS A 183 15.16 -1.65 6.97
C LYS A 183 14.39 -0.77 7.95
N ILE A 184 13.45 0.03 7.43
CA ILE A 184 12.60 0.90 8.24
C ILE A 184 11.80 0.12 9.29
N ASP A 185 11.35 -1.10 8.98
CA ASP A 185 10.60 -1.96 9.90
C ASP A 185 11.43 -2.35 11.12
N SER A 186 12.70 -2.67 10.88
CA SER A 186 13.64 -2.98 11.96
C SER A 186 14.02 -1.73 12.77
N GLU A 187 14.11 -0.57 12.12
CA GLU A 187 14.43 0.69 12.78
C GLU A 187 13.31 1.17 13.70
N ILE A 188 12.05 1.14 13.26
CA ILE A 188 10.91 1.55 14.12
C ILE A 188 10.71 0.64 15.33
N ALA A 189 11.10 -0.63 15.24
CA ALA A 189 11.05 -1.56 16.37
C ALA A 189 12.18 -1.33 17.41
N ARG A 190 13.20 -0.52 17.07
CA ARG A 190 14.41 -0.29 17.92
C ARG A 190 14.55 1.16 18.38
N ASP A 191 13.96 2.11 17.68
CA ASP A 191 13.99 3.51 18.09
C ASP A 191 13.15 3.68 19.38
N PRO A 192 13.72 4.25 20.47
CA PRO A 192 13.01 4.43 21.74
C PRO A 192 11.71 5.24 21.63
N ARG A 193 11.56 6.06 20.61
CA ARG A 193 10.36 6.88 20.37
C ARG A 193 9.22 6.07 19.76
N THR A 194 9.52 5.05 18.95
CA THR A 194 8.53 4.26 18.22
C THR A 194 8.32 2.86 18.79
N MET A 195 9.34 2.28 19.43
CA MET A 195 9.28 0.94 20.05
C MET A 195 8.08 0.74 20.98
N PRO A 196 7.69 1.71 21.85
CA PRO A 196 6.52 1.53 22.71
C PRO A 196 5.22 1.31 21.92
N PHE A 197 5.06 1.99 20.79
CA PHE A 197 3.90 1.82 19.90
C PHE A 197 3.93 0.46 19.20
N VAL A 198 5.10 0.01 18.75
CA VAL A 198 5.27 -1.33 18.15
C VAL A 198 4.79 -2.40 19.14
N ILE A 199 5.24 -2.34 20.39
CA ILE A 199 4.85 -3.28 21.44
C ILE A 199 3.34 -3.21 21.73
N GLN A 200 2.78 -2.01 21.85
CA GLN A 200 1.35 -1.83 22.12
C GLN A 200 0.49 -2.40 20.99
N TYR A 201 0.81 -2.08 19.74
CA TYR A 201 0.06 -2.57 18.59
C TYR A 201 0.21 -4.09 18.41
N GLY A 202 1.37 -4.66 18.70
CA GLY A 202 1.56 -6.10 18.70
C GLY A 202 0.66 -6.83 19.68
N ARG A 203 0.34 -6.20 20.84
CA ARG A 203 -0.47 -6.78 21.92
C ARG A 203 -1.96 -6.43 21.83
N ASP A 204 -2.30 -5.27 21.26
CA ASP A 204 -3.68 -4.77 21.16
C ASP A 204 -4.03 -4.46 19.71
N MET A 205 -4.62 -5.44 19.05
CA MET A 205 -5.08 -5.34 17.67
C MET A 205 -6.15 -4.27 17.49
N LYS A 206 -7.01 -4.06 18.51
CA LYS A 206 -8.05 -3.04 18.44
C LYS A 206 -7.46 -1.63 18.48
N LEU A 207 -6.60 -1.36 19.44
CA LEU A 207 -5.90 -0.07 19.55
C LEU A 207 -5.16 0.25 18.25
N PHE A 208 -4.51 -0.77 17.71
CA PHE A 208 -3.83 -0.67 16.44
C PHE A 208 -4.79 -0.26 15.31
N PHE A 209 -5.92 -0.93 15.15
CA PHE A 209 -6.91 -0.60 14.12
C PHE A 209 -7.48 0.81 14.27
N ASP A 210 -7.84 1.21 15.48
CA ASP A 210 -8.38 2.55 15.77
C ASP A 210 -7.37 3.65 15.39
N THR A 211 -6.11 3.45 15.78
CA THR A 211 -5.04 4.41 15.49
C THR A 211 -4.78 4.56 13.99
N PHE A 212 -4.79 3.47 13.28
CA PHE A 212 -4.56 3.54 11.85
C PHE A 212 -5.76 4.08 11.06
N SER A 213 -6.97 3.74 11.42
CA SER A 213 -8.15 4.36 10.81
C SER A 213 -8.03 5.87 10.88
N SER A 214 -7.66 6.39 12.05
CA SER A 214 -7.44 7.83 12.26
C SER A 214 -6.28 8.36 11.39
N ALA A 215 -5.16 7.63 11.32
CA ALA A 215 -4.01 8.03 10.54
C ALA A 215 -4.30 8.01 9.02
N PHE A 216 -5.01 6.98 8.54
CA PHE A 216 -5.39 6.88 7.14
C PHE A 216 -6.34 8.00 6.71
N LEU A 217 -7.34 8.33 7.55
CA LEU A 217 -8.23 9.46 7.27
C LEU A 217 -7.46 10.78 7.14
N LYS A 218 -6.50 11.03 8.02
CA LYS A 218 -5.63 12.20 7.91
C LYS A 218 -4.78 12.17 6.65
N HIS A 219 -4.22 11.00 6.34
CA HIS A 219 -3.37 10.82 5.17
C HIS A 219 -4.17 11.01 3.87
N SER A 220 -5.37 10.41 3.77
CA SER A 220 -6.23 10.51 2.58
C SER A 220 -6.79 11.91 2.31
N SER A 221 -6.62 12.83 3.24
CA SER A 221 -7.01 14.24 3.11
C SER A 221 -5.81 15.20 3.06
N LEU A 222 -4.59 14.68 2.86
CA LEU A 222 -3.37 15.49 2.81
C LEU A 222 -3.35 16.32 1.53
N ASN A 223 -3.27 17.65 1.67
CA ASN A 223 -3.18 18.63 0.59
C ASN A 223 -4.19 18.41 -0.56
N VAL A 224 -5.41 17.97 -0.21
CA VAL A 224 -6.47 17.78 -1.20
C VAL A 224 -6.84 19.11 -1.83
N LEU A 225 -6.79 19.18 -3.15
CA LEU A 225 -7.22 20.34 -3.91
C LEU A 225 -8.75 20.41 -3.95
N VAL A 226 -9.31 21.59 -3.74
CA VAL A 226 -10.76 21.82 -3.70
C VAL A 226 -11.16 22.99 -4.57
N GLY A 227 -12.42 23.02 -5.00
CA GLY A 227 -12.92 24.08 -5.86
C GLY A 227 -12.21 24.12 -7.22
N GLU A 228 -11.63 25.25 -7.56
CA GLU A 228 -10.94 25.50 -8.84
C GLU A 228 -9.42 25.22 -8.79
N ASP A 229 -8.88 24.82 -7.62
CA ASP A 229 -7.45 24.59 -7.45
C ASP A 229 -6.96 23.25 -8.05
N GLY A 230 -7.88 22.39 -8.48
CA GLY A 230 -7.60 21.10 -9.10
C GLY A 230 -8.50 20.81 -10.29
N GLU A 231 -8.34 19.61 -10.85
CA GLU A 231 -9.19 19.17 -11.95
C GLU A 231 -9.79 17.77 -11.69
N VAL A 232 -11.04 17.59 -12.11
CA VAL A 232 -11.63 16.27 -12.22
C VAL A 232 -11.34 15.72 -13.62
N ARG A 233 -10.24 14.94 -13.74
CA ARG A 233 -9.82 14.35 -15.02
C ARG A 233 -10.87 13.37 -15.54
N ARG A 234 -11.10 13.38 -16.86
CA ARG A 234 -11.96 12.40 -17.56
C ARG A 234 -11.27 11.04 -17.67
N ASP A 235 -9.97 11.07 -17.92
CA ASP A 235 -9.07 9.92 -17.91
C ASP A 235 -7.98 10.19 -16.88
N CYS A 236 -7.77 9.26 -15.96
CA CYS A 236 -6.80 9.45 -14.89
C CYS A 236 -5.34 9.54 -15.37
N LYS A 237 -5.07 9.09 -16.59
CA LYS A 237 -3.72 9.11 -17.19
C LYS A 237 -3.36 10.46 -17.80
N TYR A 238 -4.34 11.31 -18.10
CA TYR A 238 -4.10 12.55 -18.84
C TYR A 238 -4.79 13.73 -18.18
N ARG A 239 -4.15 14.90 -18.27
CA ARG A 239 -4.81 16.16 -17.92
C ARG A 239 -5.92 16.46 -18.90
N ASN A 240 -6.96 17.16 -18.45
CA ASN A 240 -7.98 17.67 -19.35
C ASN A 240 -7.36 18.75 -20.28
N SER A 241 -7.68 18.67 -21.54
CA SER A 241 -7.29 19.67 -22.56
C SER A 241 -8.21 20.89 -22.50
#